data_38efa3e8545d3de2a5d723fb51282ccc
#
_entry.id   38efa3e8545d3de2a5d723fb51282ccc
#
_cell.length_a   1.000
_cell.length_b   1.000
_cell.length_c   1.000
_cell.angle_alpha   90.00
_cell.angle_beta   90.00
_cell.angle_gamma   90.00
#
_symmetry.space_group_name_H-M   'P 1'
#
loop_
_entity.id
_entity.type
_entity.pdbx_description
1 polymer ?
#
loop_
_entity_poly.entity_id
_entity_poly.type
_entity_poly.pdbx_seq_one_letter_code
_entity_poly.pdbx_strand_id
1 'polypeptide(L)'
;EPMIEPETINKAVYPFFENPDLQITNLMTKIKDPVDVVNFTVPKVITNADNIGVYLTRSTAPYPKGSIDYSYYKQVCVYGFKPEALQFYCSSPRGKIESIEDIEILRFIEAGYRVQYIEVDSETVAVDTQNDLEKVNRLIAAKLEREKN
;
A
#
# COMPACT_ATOMS: atom_id res chain seq x y z
N GLU A 1 8.47 -6.52 3.48
CA GLU A 1 7.96 -5.92 4.74
C GLU A 1 8.42 -6.73 5.98
N PRO A 2 9.75 -6.83 6.29
CA PRO A 2 10.24 -7.75 7.33
C PRO A 2 9.80 -7.41 8.75
N MET A 3 9.33 -6.19 8.97
CA MET A 3 8.92 -5.69 10.29
C MET A 3 7.40 -5.59 10.46
N ILE A 4 6.63 -6.21 9.54
CA ILE A 4 5.18 -6.13 9.63
C ILE A 4 4.66 -6.86 10.86
N GLU A 5 3.79 -6.20 11.60
CA GLU A 5 3.15 -6.80 12.77
C GLU A 5 1.94 -7.65 12.36
N PRO A 6 1.67 -8.79 13.03
CA PRO A 6 0.52 -9.65 12.73
C PRO A 6 -0.81 -8.89 12.72
N GLU A 7 -0.99 -7.95 13.65
CA GLU A 7 -2.20 -7.12 13.73
C GLU A 7 -2.40 -6.25 12.48
N THR A 8 -1.30 -5.81 11.87
CA THR A 8 -1.35 -5.06 10.62
C THR A 8 -1.86 -5.94 9.47
N ILE A 9 -1.44 -7.21 9.43
CA ILE A 9 -1.94 -8.17 8.44
C ILE A 9 -3.43 -8.45 8.67
N ASN A 10 -3.86 -8.61 9.92
CA ASN A 10 -5.26 -8.83 10.27
C ASN A 10 -6.16 -7.70 9.77
N LYS A 11 -5.70 -6.44 9.78
CA LYS A 11 -6.47 -5.31 9.25
C LYS A 11 -6.80 -5.43 7.77
N ALA A 12 -6.00 -6.14 6.97
CA ALA A 12 -6.34 -6.42 5.58
C ALA A 12 -7.46 -7.45 5.44
N VAL A 13 -7.70 -8.27 6.46
CA VAL A 13 -8.67 -9.38 6.42
C VAL A 13 -10.02 -9.00 7.01
N TYR A 14 -10.06 -8.21 8.09
CA TYR A 14 -11.30 -7.87 8.80
C TYR A 14 -12.42 -7.30 7.91
N PRO A 15 -12.16 -6.41 6.93
CA PRO A 15 -13.22 -5.86 6.09
C PRO A 15 -14.03 -6.90 5.31
N PHE A 16 -13.48 -8.07 5.02
CA PHE A 16 -14.20 -9.15 4.34
C PHE A 16 -15.30 -9.79 5.19
N PHE A 17 -15.18 -9.71 6.51
CA PHE A 17 -16.22 -10.20 7.42
C PHE A 17 -17.37 -9.21 7.55
N GLU A 18 -17.08 -7.91 7.41
CA GLU A 18 -18.08 -6.85 7.51
C GLU A 18 -18.81 -6.63 6.18
N ASN A 19 -18.10 -6.83 5.07
CA ASN A 19 -18.66 -6.67 3.72
C ASN A 19 -18.38 -7.90 2.85
N PRO A 20 -19.35 -8.82 2.75
CA PRO A 20 -19.23 -10.03 1.93
C PRO A 20 -19.00 -9.78 0.43
N ASP A 21 -19.39 -8.62 -0.10
CA ASP A 21 -19.22 -8.27 -1.51
C ASP A 21 -17.83 -7.72 -1.82
N LEU A 22 -17.06 -7.41 -0.79
CA LEU A 22 -15.69 -6.93 -0.95
C LEU A 22 -14.80 -8.05 -1.50
N GLN A 23 -14.05 -7.75 -2.56
CA GLN A 23 -13.19 -8.72 -3.24
C GLN A 23 -11.71 -8.49 -2.96
N ILE A 24 -11.33 -7.23 -2.69
CA ILE A 24 -9.92 -6.82 -2.62
C ILE A 24 -9.74 -5.77 -1.54
N THR A 25 -8.73 -5.97 -0.70
CA THR A 25 -8.23 -4.97 0.24
C THR A 25 -6.75 -4.71 -0.01
N ASN A 26 -6.30 -3.52 0.33
CA ASN A 26 -4.88 -3.19 0.41
C ASN A 26 -4.64 -2.21 1.57
N LEU A 27 -3.48 -2.27 2.16
CA LEU A 27 -3.13 -1.35 3.24
C LEU A 27 -2.45 -0.10 2.68
N MET A 28 -2.67 1.02 3.37
CA MET A 28 -1.96 2.28 3.12
C MET A 28 -1.54 2.91 4.45
N THR A 29 -0.47 3.70 4.40
CA THR A 29 -0.01 4.49 5.55
C THR A 29 0.31 5.90 5.11
N LYS A 30 0.16 6.85 6.05
CA LYS A 30 0.48 8.24 5.81
C LYS A 30 1.97 8.42 5.57
N ILE A 31 2.35 9.18 4.56
CA ILE A 31 3.74 9.56 4.32
C ILE A 31 4.14 10.61 5.35
N LYS A 32 5.12 10.28 6.18
CA LYS A 32 5.65 11.16 7.24
C LYS A 32 6.85 11.99 6.74
N ASP A 33 7.67 11.41 5.84
CA ASP A 33 8.83 12.08 5.27
C ASP A 33 8.46 12.74 3.92
N PRO A 34 8.56 14.08 3.79
CA PRO A 34 8.31 14.76 2.52
C PRO A 34 9.13 14.24 1.33
N VAL A 35 10.32 13.67 1.58
CA VAL A 35 11.15 13.05 0.54
C VAL A 35 10.45 11.87 -0.11
N ASP A 36 9.69 11.09 0.64
CA ASP A 36 8.92 9.96 0.12
C ASP A 36 7.80 10.41 -0.84
N VAL A 37 7.31 11.65 -0.72
CA VAL A 37 6.28 12.18 -1.63
C VAL A 37 6.79 12.31 -3.06
N VAL A 38 8.04 12.72 -3.23
CA VAL A 38 8.67 12.88 -4.55
C VAL A 38 9.45 11.65 -5.00
N ASN A 39 9.61 10.66 -4.13
CA ASN A 39 10.34 9.43 -4.42
C ASN A 39 9.49 8.49 -5.30
N PHE A 40 9.96 8.21 -6.51
CA PHE A 40 9.26 7.32 -7.47
C PHE A 40 9.25 5.85 -7.05
N THR A 41 10.12 5.43 -6.13
CA THR A 41 10.10 4.05 -5.61
C THR A 41 8.97 3.83 -4.60
N VAL A 42 8.37 4.90 -4.11
CA VAL A 42 7.26 4.88 -3.15
C VAL A 42 5.95 5.13 -3.90
N PRO A 43 5.09 4.12 -4.15
CA PRO A 43 3.79 4.33 -4.78
C PRO A 43 2.86 5.17 -3.91
N LYS A 44 2.35 6.29 -4.44
CA LYS A 44 1.32 7.11 -3.81
C LYS A 44 -0.05 6.52 -4.07
N VAL A 45 -0.85 6.43 -3.01
CA VAL A 45 -2.22 5.92 -3.06
C VAL A 45 -3.20 7.08 -3.06
N ILE A 46 -4.11 7.09 -4.01
CA ILE A 46 -5.18 8.07 -4.13
C ILE A 46 -6.51 7.34 -3.96
N THR A 47 -7.28 7.74 -2.96
CA THR A 47 -8.59 7.16 -2.66
C THR A 47 -9.70 8.21 -2.75
N ASN A 48 -10.94 7.75 -2.85
CA ASN A 48 -12.11 8.58 -2.60
C ASN A 48 -12.38 8.71 -1.08
N ALA A 49 -13.48 9.38 -0.72
CA ALA A 49 -13.87 9.60 0.67
C ALA A 49 -14.17 8.31 1.46
N ASP A 50 -14.51 7.21 0.77
CA ASP A 50 -14.79 5.90 1.36
C ASP A 50 -13.54 5.01 1.42
N ASN A 51 -12.35 5.56 1.17
CA ASN A 51 -11.09 4.85 1.04
C ASN A 51 -11.10 3.77 -0.07
N ILE A 52 -11.89 3.96 -1.13
CA ILE A 52 -11.80 3.12 -2.32
C ILE A 52 -10.72 3.68 -3.24
N GLY A 53 -9.82 2.81 -3.69
CA GLY A 53 -8.73 3.18 -4.59
C GLY A 53 -9.24 3.79 -5.90
N VAL A 54 -8.75 4.99 -6.19
CA VAL A 54 -8.98 5.71 -7.45
C VAL A 54 -7.79 5.52 -8.37
N TYR A 55 -6.59 5.65 -7.82
CA TYR A 55 -5.36 5.52 -8.59
C TYR A 55 -4.16 5.28 -7.67
N LEU A 56 -3.14 4.62 -8.22
CA LEU A 56 -1.81 4.57 -7.61
C LEU A 56 -0.79 5.06 -8.63
N THR A 57 0.21 5.79 -8.15
CA THR A 57 1.24 6.33 -9.03
C THR A 57 2.59 6.50 -8.33
N ARG A 58 3.64 6.35 -9.10
CA ARG A 58 5.01 6.67 -8.65
C ARG A 58 5.29 8.17 -8.69
N SER A 59 4.50 8.94 -9.44
CA SER A 59 4.56 10.41 -9.46
C SER A 59 4.00 11.01 -8.18
N THR A 60 4.36 12.27 -7.89
CA THR A 60 3.70 13.06 -6.85
C THR A 60 2.27 13.38 -7.29
N ALA A 61 1.28 12.77 -6.64
CA ALA A 61 -0.14 13.00 -6.88
C ALA A 61 -0.94 12.82 -5.58
N PRO A 62 -2.01 13.63 -5.37
CA PRO A 62 -2.43 14.76 -6.21
C PRO A 62 -1.44 15.93 -6.13
N TYR A 63 -1.43 16.80 -7.16
CA TYR A 63 -0.61 18.02 -7.13
C TYR A 63 -1.27 19.08 -6.25
N PRO A 64 -0.59 19.63 -5.23
CA PRO A 64 -1.21 20.50 -4.22
C PRO A 64 -1.34 21.96 -4.70
N LYS A 65 -2.02 22.20 -5.84
CA LYS A 65 -2.17 23.54 -6.39
C LYS A 65 -3.06 24.45 -5.53
N GLY A 66 -4.10 23.88 -4.92
CA GLY A 66 -5.10 24.65 -4.18
C GLY A 66 -4.88 24.71 -2.67
N SER A 67 -4.16 23.74 -2.10
CA SER A 67 -3.86 23.64 -0.67
C SER A 67 -2.65 22.78 -0.46
N ILE A 68 -1.82 23.14 0.54
CA ILE A 68 -0.69 22.33 1.00
C ILE A 68 -1.09 21.38 2.14
N ASP A 69 -2.30 21.50 2.66
CA ASP A 69 -2.85 20.71 3.78
C ASP A 69 -3.38 19.33 3.30
N TYR A 70 -2.67 18.68 2.40
CA TYR A 70 -3.02 17.35 1.93
C TYR A 70 -2.10 16.30 2.55
N SER A 71 -2.69 15.25 3.14
CA SER A 71 -1.93 14.09 3.61
C SER A 71 -1.72 13.12 2.47
N TYR A 72 -0.47 12.88 2.11
CA TYR A 72 -0.11 11.84 1.13
C TYR A 72 -0.07 10.47 1.81
N TYR A 73 -0.52 9.46 1.08
CA TYR A 73 -0.49 8.07 1.51
C TYR A 73 0.38 7.24 0.58
N LYS A 74 1.10 6.30 1.15
CA LYS A 74 1.85 5.28 0.41
C LYS A 74 1.24 3.90 0.62
N GLN A 75 1.43 3.06 -0.38
CA GLN A 75 1.04 1.66 -0.31
C GLN A 75 1.88 0.92 0.75
N VAL A 76 1.21 0.05 1.51
CA VAL A 76 1.85 -1.01 2.28
C VAL A 76 1.57 -2.31 1.53
N CYS A 77 2.62 -3.07 1.21
CA CYS A 77 2.55 -4.25 0.35
C CYS A 77 1.89 -5.46 1.04
N VAL A 78 0.70 -5.25 1.59
CA VAL A 78 -0.17 -6.28 2.15
C VAL A 78 -1.53 -6.17 1.51
N TYR A 79 -1.95 -7.26 0.89
CA TYR A 79 -3.18 -7.35 0.12
C TYR A 79 -4.05 -8.46 0.65
N GLY A 80 -5.35 -8.24 0.71
CA GLY A 80 -6.35 -9.28 0.86
C GLY A 80 -7.08 -9.51 -0.46
N PHE A 81 -7.23 -10.77 -0.85
CA PHE A 81 -7.97 -11.15 -2.05
C PHE A 81 -8.95 -12.26 -1.75
N LYS A 82 -10.17 -12.16 -2.29
CA LYS A 82 -11.02 -13.33 -2.44
C LYS A 82 -10.56 -14.19 -3.63
N PRO A 83 -10.89 -15.49 -3.63
CA PRO A 83 -10.45 -16.42 -4.68
C PRO A 83 -10.79 -15.94 -6.10
N GLU A 84 -11.97 -15.32 -6.28
CA GLU A 84 -12.44 -14.81 -7.57
C GLU A 84 -11.55 -13.68 -8.10
N ALA A 85 -11.11 -12.78 -7.21
CA ALA A 85 -10.19 -11.71 -7.58
C ALA A 85 -8.82 -12.27 -7.98
N LEU A 86 -8.29 -13.26 -7.25
CA LEU A 86 -7.05 -13.93 -7.64
C LEU A 86 -7.18 -14.65 -8.97
N GLN A 87 -8.31 -15.32 -9.22
CA GLN A 87 -8.55 -15.97 -10.52
C GLN A 87 -8.58 -14.96 -11.66
N PHE A 88 -9.24 -13.80 -11.46
CA PHE A 88 -9.19 -12.70 -12.41
C PHE A 88 -7.76 -12.26 -12.69
N TYR A 89 -6.96 -12.04 -11.65
CA TYR A 89 -5.56 -11.61 -11.80
C TYR A 89 -4.73 -12.61 -12.63
N CYS A 90 -4.88 -13.90 -12.35
CA CYS A 90 -4.15 -14.95 -13.07
C CYS A 90 -4.57 -15.12 -14.53
N SER A 91 -5.84 -14.84 -14.88
CA SER A 91 -6.38 -15.04 -16.21
C SER A 91 -6.37 -13.78 -17.10
N SER A 92 -6.16 -12.60 -16.50
CA SER A 92 -6.20 -11.32 -17.22
C SER A 92 -4.81 -10.85 -17.63
N PRO A 93 -4.66 -10.26 -18.81
CA PRO A 93 -3.41 -9.64 -19.22
C PRO A 93 -3.12 -8.40 -18.37
N ARG A 94 -1.87 -7.97 -18.34
CA ARG A 94 -1.50 -6.70 -17.72
C ARG A 94 -2.23 -5.53 -18.37
N GLY A 95 -2.74 -4.63 -17.53
CA GLY A 95 -3.36 -3.39 -17.97
C GLY A 95 -2.36 -2.38 -18.50
N LYS A 96 -2.85 -1.35 -19.17
CA LYS A 96 -1.99 -0.28 -19.72
C LYS A 96 -1.32 0.54 -18.62
N ILE A 97 -2.10 0.92 -17.61
CA ILE A 97 -1.61 1.75 -16.50
C ILE A 97 -0.70 0.90 -15.60
N GLU A 98 -1.11 -0.34 -15.30
CA GLU A 98 -0.27 -1.29 -14.58
C GLU A 98 1.11 -1.43 -15.25
N SER A 99 1.15 -1.55 -16.58
CA SER A 99 2.40 -1.73 -17.33
C SER A 99 3.32 -0.51 -17.31
N ILE A 100 2.77 0.70 -17.16
CA ILE A 100 3.52 1.96 -17.11
C ILE A 100 4.01 2.26 -15.70
N GLU A 101 3.14 2.13 -14.71
CA GLU A 101 3.46 2.41 -13.32
C GLU A 101 4.20 1.25 -12.64
N ASP A 102 4.10 0.04 -13.21
CA ASP A 102 4.63 -1.21 -12.64
C ASP A 102 4.11 -1.44 -11.20
N ILE A 103 2.77 -1.35 -11.07
CA ILE A 103 2.02 -1.52 -9.83
C ILE A 103 0.84 -2.47 -10.10
N GLU A 104 0.91 -3.71 -9.61
CA GLU A 104 0.01 -4.81 -9.98
C GLU A 104 -1.45 -4.58 -9.63
N ILE A 105 -1.72 -3.89 -8.51
CA ILE A 105 -3.09 -3.61 -8.05
C ILE A 105 -3.87 -2.72 -9.04
N LEU A 106 -3.18 -1.98 -9.88
CA LEU A 106 -3.79 -1.16 -10.93
C LEU A 106 -4.58 -1.99 -11.95
N ARG A 107 -4.21 -3.27 -12.19
CA ARG A 107 -4.98 -4.17 -13.07
C ARG A 107 -6.44 -4.29 -12.64
N PHE A 108 -6.65 -4.37 -11.34
CA PHE A 108 -8.00 -4.44 -10.77
C PHE A 108 -8.76 -3.12 -10.94
N ILE A 109 -8.09 -1.99 -10.66
CA ILE A 109 -8.70 -0.66 -10.81
C ILE A 109 -9.06 -0.38 -12.27
N GLU A 110 -8.16 -0.71 -13.22
CA GLU A 110 -8.42 -0.60 -14.65
C GLU A 110 -9.61 -1.46 -15.12
N ALA A 111 -9.80 -2.62 -14.49
CA ALA A 111 -10.92 -3.51 -14.76
C ALA A 111 -12.22 -3.13 -14.02
N GLY A 112 -12.24 -2.06 -13.25
CA GLY A 112 -13.41 -1.58 -12.53
C GLY A 112 -13.67 -2.26 -11.18
N TYR A 113 -12.73 -3.04 -10.66
CA TYR A 113 -12.84 -3.59 -9.31
C TYR A 113 -12.68 -2.49 -8.27
N ARG A 114 -13.45 -2.62 -7.18
CA ARG A 114 -13.30 -1.79 -6.00
C ARG A 114 -12.21 -2.38 -5.11
N VAL A 115 -11.14 -1.63 -4.92
CA VAL A 115 -10.06 -1.96 -3.98
C VAL A 115 -10.28 -1.12 -2.73
N GLN A 116 -10.60 -1.74 -1.62
CA GLN A 116 -10.74 -1.07 -0.32
C GLN A 116 -9.37 -0.86 0.29
N TYR A 117 -9.01 0.39 0.56
CA TYR A 117 -7.80 0.74 1.29
C TYR A 117 -8.09 0.88 2.78
N ILE A 118 -7.20 0.33 3.60
CA ILE A 118 -7.26 0.44 5.06
C ILE A 118 -6.04 1.21 5.53
N GLU A 119 -6.27 2.35 6.19
CA GLU A 119 -5.19 3.12 6.78
C GLU A 119 -4.64 2.39 8.00
N VAL A 120 -3.31 2.28 8.05
CA VAL A 120 -2.57 1.70 9.17
C VAL A 120 -1.47 2.65 9.60
N ASP A 121 -1.19 2.73 10.88
CA ASP A 121 0.01 3.37 11.37
C ASP A 121 1.13 2.32 11.36
N SER A 122 1.78 2.20 10.23
CA SER A 122 2.83 1.22 10.01
C SER A 122 4.14 1.93 9.68
N GLU A 123 5.15 1.67 10.49
CA GLU A 123 6.52 2.12 10.24
C GLU A 123 7.33 1.06 9.46
N THR A 124 6.66 0.12 8.81
CA THR A 124 7.35 -0.90 8.02
C THR A 124 8.13 -0.26 6.87
N VAL A 125 9.28 -0.84 6.61
CA VAL A 125 10.16 -0.48 5.50
C VAL A 125 10.23 -1.69 4.58
N ALA A 126 9.78 -1.52 3.33
CA ALA A 126 10.01 -2.52 2.30
C ALA A 126 11.52 -2.61 2.02
N VAL A 127 12.01 -3.80 1.72
CA VAL A 127 13.42 -4.02 1.40
C VAL A 127 13.55 -4.29 -0.10
N ASP A 128 13.78 -3.23 -0.85
CA ASP A 128 13.97 -3.29 -2.31
C ASP A 128 15.42 -2.99 -2.71
N THR A 129 16.18 -2.33 -1.82
CA THR A 129 17.57 -1.96 -2.04
C THR A 129 18.47 -2.40 -0.88
N GLN A 130 19.79 -2.41 -1.12
CA GLN A 130 20.79 -2.68 -0.08
C GLN A 130 20.69 -1.68 1.08
N ASN A 131 20.39 -0.41 0.79
CA ASN A 131 20.21 0.62 1.81
C ASN A 131 18.98 0.34 2.71
N ASP A 132 17.90 -0.18 2.14
CA ASP A 132 16.70 -0.58 2.91
C ASP A 132 17.03 -1.74 3.83
N LEU A 133 17.77 -2.74 3.34
CA LEU A 133 18.21 -3.87 4.14
C LEU A 133 19.04 -3.41 5.35
N GLU A 134 19.99 -2.52 5.16
CA GLU A 134 20.80 -1.97 6.24
C GLU A 134 19.98 -1.16 7.25
N LYS A 135 19.00 -0.38 6.75
CA LYS A 135 18.06 0.35 7.59
C LYS A 135 17.22 -0.59 8.44
N VAL A 136 16.63 -1.61 7.84
CA VAL A 136 15.80 -2.60 8.54
C VAL A 136 16.60 -3.37 9.57
N ASN A 137 17.81 -3.81 9.25
CA ASN A 137 18.69 -4.50 10.21
C ASN A 137 18.99 -3.64 11.46
N ARG A 138 19.23 -2.34 11.27
CA ARG A 138 19.41 -1.41 12.40
C ARG A 138 18.14 -1.27 13.24
N LEU A 139 16.98 -1.16 12.61
CA LEU A 139 15.70 -1.04 13.31
C LEU A 139 15.36 -2.30 14.12
N ILE A 140 15.58 -3.49 13.55
CA ILE A 140 15.37 -4.78 14.23
C ILE A 140 16.31 -4.92 15.42
N ALA A 141 17.60 -4.60 15.25
CA ALA A 141 18.56 -4.65 16.36
C ALA A 141 18.14 -3.74 17.51
N ALA A 142 17.72 -2.50 17.22
CA ALA A 142 17.25 -1.55 18.22
C ALA A 142 15.95 -2.02 18.94
N LYS A 143 15.04 -2.71 18.21
CA LYS A 143 13.82 -3.30 18.79
C LYS A 143 14.19 -4.41 19.80
N LEU A 144 15.05 -5.35 19.38
CA LEU A 144 15.48 -6.45 20.22
C LEU A 144 16.24 -6.01 21.49
N GLU A 145 16.98 -4.92 21.45
CA GLU A 145 17.64 -4.33 22.62
C GLU A 145 16.64 -3.75 23.61
N ARG A 146 15.56 -3.12 23.13
CA ARG A 146 14.49 -2.57 23.99
C ARG A 146 13.66 -3.66 24.66
N GLU A 147 13.46 -4.79 24.02
CA GLU A 147 12.70 -5.92 24.57
C GLU A 147 13.48 -6.71 25.65
N LYS A 148 14.80 -6.52 25.73
CA LYS A 148 15.67 -7.16 26.74
C LYS A 148 15.84 -6.35 28.04
N ASN A 149 15.40 -5.09 28.04
CA ASN A 149 15.46 -4.17 29.19
C ASN A 149 14.06 -3.93 29.78
#